data_b467eb62c3839ddae29d1bddf7f2ffe4
#
_entry.id   b467eb62c3839ddae29d1bddf7f2ffe4
#
_cell.length_a   1.000
_cell.length_b   1.000
_cell.length_c   1.000
_cell.angle_alpha   90.00
_cell.angle_beta   90.00
_cell.angle_gamma   90.00
#
_symmetry.space_group_name_H-M   'P 1'
#
loop_
_entity.id
_entity.type
_entity.pdbx_description
1 polymer ?
#
loop_
_entity_poly.entity_id
_entity_poly.type
_entity_poly.pdbx_seq_one_letter_code
_entity_poly.pdbx_strand_id
1 'polypeptide(L)'
;LLDRIMSNGDMYYLGLPHNVIEKIKTNNVLIDFFAPVLSSKLISHLAGYDVYTYDIGKQILLFHYPFYDIAGGPVEHFDLFGYKHFGIIGGIMFSAFLGMGVVILRNLVFLSRGNVFMTIVTCSIYFKMLAVILKPSILFA
;
A
#
# COMPACT_ATOMS: atom_id res chain seq x y z
N LEU A 1 6.04 -16.95 12.54
CA LEU A 1 4.69 -16.38 12.29
C LEU A 1 4.45 -15.16 13.21
N LEU A 2 4.67 -15.29 14.53
CA LEU A 2 4.50 -14.21 15.52
C LEU A 2 5.39 -13.00 15.17
N ASP A 3 6.65 -13.21 14.79
CA ASP A 3 7.57 -12.12 14.42
C ASP A 3 7.05 -11.32 13.22
N ARG A 4 6.40 -11.96 12.24
CA ARG A 4 5.78 -11.26 11.12
C ARG A 4 4.53 -10.48 11.49
N ILE A 5 3.74 -10.99 12.45
CA ILE A 5 2.56 -10.26 12.95
C ILE A 5 3.02 -9.03 13.75
N MET A 6 4.07 -9.18 14.55
CA MET A 6 4.65 -8.06 15.31
C MET A 6 5.26 -7.01 14.38
N SER A 7 6.03 -7.42 13.36
CA SER A 7 6.64 -6.48 12.40
C SER A 7 5.61 -5.72 11.55
N ASN A 8 4.42 -6.28 11.32
CA ASN A 8 3.34 -5.54 10.68
C ASN A 8 2.76 -4.42 11.55
N GLY A 9 2.89 -4.52 12.88
CA GLY A 9 2.52 -3.47 13.83
C GLY A 9 3.51 -2.31 13.90
N ASP A 10 4.74 -2.52 13.45
CA ASP A 10 5.83 -1.52 13.56
C ASP A 10 5.49 -0.20 12.87
N MET A 11 4.74 -0.25 11.76
CA MET A 11 4.29 0.95 11.05
C MET A 11 3.45 1.87 11.92
N TYR A 12 2.53 1.30 12.72
CA TYR A 12 1.69 2.09 13.63
C TYR A 12 2.48 2.58 14.82
N TYR A 13 3.33 1.71 15.36
CA TYR A 13 4.17 2.04 16.51
C TYR A 13 5.20 3.13 16.21
N LEU A 14 5.78 3.12 15.01
CA LEU A 14 6.78 4.09 14.58
C LEU A 14 6.19 5.32 13.91
N GLY A 15 5.07 5.18 13.20
CA GLY A 15 4.50 6.25 12.37
C GLY A 15 3.51 7.17 13.09
N LEU A 16 2.70 6.65 14.02
CA LEU A 16 1.67 7.43 14.68
C LEU A 16 2.19 8.33 15.83
N PRO A 17 3.10 7.86 16.70
CA PRO A 17 3.61 8.71 17.79
C PRO A 17 4.27 9.98 17.24
N HIS A 18 4.08 11.10 17.93
CA HIS A 18 4.67 12.40 17.60
C HIS A 18 4.35 12.93 16.21
N ASN A 19 3.27 12.42 15.58
CA ASN A 19 2.83 12.79 14.22
C ASN A 19 3.92 12.59 13.17
N VAL A 20 4.70 11.51 13.29
CA VAL A 20 5.80 11.19 12.36
C VAL A 20 5.27 11.11 10.94
N ILE A 21 4.11 10.45 10.74
CA ILE A 21 3.49 10.28 9.42
C ILE A 21 3.19 11.61 8.71
N GLU A 22 2.91 12.67 9.45
CA GLU A 22 2.68 13.99 8.88
C GLU A 22 3.99 14.70 8.49
N LYS A 23 5.08 14.44 9.23
CA LYS A 23 6.38 15.10 9.05
C LYS A 23 7.24 14.48 7.95
N ILE A 24 7.03 13.21 7.63
CA ILE A 24 7.81 12.53 6.58
C ILE A 24 7.49 13.08 5.20
N LYS A 25 8.49 13.09 4.32
CA LYS A 25 8.34 13.45 2.91
C LYS A 25 8.01 12.18 2.12
N THR A 26 6.90 12.18 1.41
CA THR A 26 6.45 11.05 0.59
C THR A 26 6.28 11.48 -0.86
N ASN A 27 6.24 10.51 -1.76
CA ASN A 27 5.88 10.74 -3.16
C ASN A 27 4.47 11.32 -3.30
N ASN A 28 4.16 11.79 -4.51
CA ASN A 28 2.77 12.08 -4.87
C ASN A 28 1.97 10.78 -4.94
N VAL A 29 0.69 10.83 -4.54
CA VAL A 29 -0.28 9.72 -4.58
C VAL A 29 -0.21 8.94 -5.89
N LEU A 30 -0.18 9.63 -7.04
CA LEU A 30 -0.12 8.98 -8.36
C LEU A 30 1.18 8.20 -8.55
N ILE A 31 2.30 8.75 -8.10
CA ILE A 31 3.59 8.05 -8.18
C ILE A 31 3.58 6.80 -7.33
N ASP A 32 3.10 6.87 -6.08
CA ASP A 32 3.03 5.71 -5.19
C ASP A 32 2.09 4.62 -5.73
N PHE A 33 0.97 5.00 -6.36
CA PHE A 33 0.06 4.03 -6.99
C PHE A 33 0.64 3.37 -8.24
N PHE A 34 1.30 4.15 -9.10
CA PHE A 34 1.74 3.64 -10.41
C PHE A 34 3.18 3.13 -10.44
N ALA A 35 4.01 3.43 -9.44
CA ALA A 35 5.40 2.97 -9.37
C ALA A 35 5.57 1.45 -9.52
N PRO A 36 4.74 0.57 -8.91
CA PRO A 36 4.86 -0.87 -9.09
C PRO A 36 4.53 -1.37 -10.51
N VAL A 37 3.63 -0.68 -11.22
CA VAL A 37 3.21 -1.05 -12.58
C VAL A 37 4.30 -0.77 -13.60
N LEU A 38 4.88 0.43 -13.51
CA LEU A 38 5.80 0.96 -14.52
C LEU A 38 7.27 0.68 -14.19
N SER A 39 7.53 -0.13 -13.16
CA SER A 39 8.85 -0.28 -12.52
C SER A 39 9.32 1.00 -11.83
N SER A 40 9.67 0.89 -10.56
CA SER A 40 10.19 2.01 -9.76
C SER A 40 11.42 2.66 -10.39
N LYS A 41 12.26 1.89 -11.12
CA LYS A 41 13.41 2.41 -11.86
C LYS A 41 13.00 3.34 -13.00
N LEU A 42 11.98 2.98 -13.77
CA LEU A 42 11.51 3.81 -14.89
C LEU A 42 10.91 5.11 -14.37
N ILE A 43 10.10 5.04 -13.31
CA ILE A 43 9.50 6.23 -12.71
C ILE A 43 10.56 7.10 -12.05
N SER A 44 11.56 6.52 -11.36
CA SER A 44 12.67 7.28 -10.81
C SER A 44 13.44 8.03 -11.89
N HIS A 45 13.63 7.41 -13.06
CA HIS A 45 14.27 8.09 -14.20
C HIS A 45 13.43 9.25 -14.75
N LEU A 46 12.11 9.07 -14.84
CA LEU A 46 11.18 10.12 -15.31
C LEU A 46 10.99 11.23 -14.26
N ALA A 47 10.96 10.89 -13.00
CA ALA A 47 10.79 11.83 -11.88
C ALA A 47 12.09 12.59 -11.53
N GLY A 48 13.25 12.08 -11.96
CA GLY A 48 14.56 12.65 -11.66
C GLY A 48 15.05 12.40 -10.22
N TYR A 49 14.40 11.51 -9.47
CA TYR A 49 14.81 11.12 -8.12
C TYR A 49 14.44 9.66 -7.83
N ASP A 50 15.07 9.06 -6.82
CA ASP A 50 14.75 7.69 -6.40
C ASP A 50 13.40 7.63 -5.65
N VAL A 51 12.37 7.17 -6.35
CA VAL A 51 10.99 7.06 -5.83
C VAL A 51 10.91 6.12 -4.64
N TYR A 52 11.73 5.07 -4.60
CA TYR A 52 11.74 4.10 -3.50
C TYR A 52 12.16 4.72 -2.16
N THR A 53 13.04 5.70 -2.19
CA THR A 53 13.48 6.40 -0.97
C THR A 53 12.33 7.16 -0.29
N TYR A 54 11.34 7.61 -1.05
CA TYR A 54 10.17 8.36 -0.58
C TYR A 54 8.93 7.49 -0.31
N ASP A 55 9.06 6.15 -0.34
CA ASP A 55 8.02 5.23 0.13
C ASP A 55 7.72 5.48 1.61
N ILE A 56 6.43 5.48 1.99
CA ILE A 56 5.98 5.81 3.35
C ILE A 56 6.69 4.95 4.40
N GLY A 57 6.79 3.64 4.16
CA GLY A 57 7.46 2.72 5.07
C GLY A 57 8.94 3.03 5.24
N LYS A 58 9.64 3.32 4.14
CA LYS A 58 11.05 3.70 4.17
C LYS A 58 11.27 5.02 4.89
N GLN A 59 10.42 6.01 4.67
CA GLN A 59 10.52 7.31 5.30
C GLN A 59 10.24 7.28 6.81
N ILE A 60 9.29 6.48 7.28
CA ILE A 60 9.05 6.26 8.71
C ILE A 60 10.31 5.64 9.36
N LEU A 61 10.91 4.67 8.69
CA LEU A 61 12.12 4.02 9.18
C LEU A 61 13.30 5.00 9.25
N LEU A 62 13.53 5.77 8.18
CA LEU A 62 14.61 6.77 8.12
C LEU A 62 14.42 7.91 9.13
N PHE A 63 13.17 8.24 9.51
CA PHE A 63 12.90 9.23 10.54
C PHE A 63 13.46 8.81 11.90
N HIS A 64 13.34 7.52 12.25
CA HIS A 64 13.88 6.98 13.52
C HIS A 64 15.34 6.54 13.42
N TYR A 65 15.74 6.05 12.24
CA TYR A 65 17.06 5.50 11.98
C TYR A 65 17.69 6.13 10.73
N PRO A 66 18.26 7.36 10.83
CA PRO A 66 18.74 8.12 9.66
C PRO A 66 19.84 7.42 8.86
N PHE A 67 20.57 6.50 9.49
CA PHE A 67 21.68 5.75 8.87
C PHE A 67 21.29 4.34 8.39
N TYR A 68 19.99 4.07 8.28
CA TYR A 68 19.51 2.77 7.86
C TYR A 68 19.65 2.60 6.33
N ASP A 69 20.64 1.83 5.92
CA ASP A 69 21.02 1.64 4.50
C ASP A 69 20.52 0.29 3.92
N ILE A 70 19.74 -0.48 4.65
CA ILE A 70 19.22 -1.77 4.16
C ILE A 70 18.05 -1.54 3.21
N ALA A 71 18.06 -2.26 2.07
CA ALA A 71 16.94 -2.30 1.16
C ALA A 71 15.72 -2.92 1.86
N GLY A 72 14.59 -2.21 1.84
CA GLY A 72 13.35 -2.63 2.51
C GLY A 72 12.91 -1.63 3.57
N GLY A 73 11.74 -1.85 4.09
CA GLY A 73 11.09 -1.09 5.14
C GLY A 73 9.84 -1.82 5.61
N PRO A 74 9.19 -1.37 6.67
CA PRO A 74 7.89 -1.91 7.07
C PRO A 74 6.89 -1.74 5.93
N VAL A 75 5.96 -2.68 5.82
CA VAL A 75 4.91 -2.63 4.78
C VAL A 75 3.93 -1.53 5.13
N GLU A 76 3.69 -0.62 4.20
CA GLU A 76 2.64 0.39 4.38
C GLU A 76 1.25 -0.25 4.29
N HIS A 77 0.43 -0.01 5.29
CA HIS A 77 -0.96 -0.45 5.28
C HIS A 77 -1.85 0.59 4.58
N PHE A 78 -2.97 0.14 3.99
CA PHE A 78 -3.89 0.98 3.23
C PHE A 78 -4.47 2.17 4.02
N ASP A 79 -4.67 2.00 5.30
CA ASP A 79 -5.19 3.02 6.20
C ASP A 79 -4.15 4.12 6.49
N LEU A 80 -2.89 3.77 6.72
CA LEU A 80 -1.79 4.73 6.86
C LEU A 80 -1.52 5.46 5.55
N PHE A 81 -1.57 4.75 4.42
CA PHE A 81 -1.51 5.35 3.09
C PHE A 81 -2.65 6.36 2.90
N GLY A 82 -3.88 5.94 3.20
CA GLY A 82 -5.07 6.80 3.14
C GLY A 82 -4.95 8.02 4.04
N TYR A 83 -4.49 7.82 5.28
CA TYR A 83 -4.27 8.92 6.23
C TYR A 83 -3.21 9.90 5.74
N LYS A 84 -2.06 9.40 5.27
CA LYS A 84 -0.96 10.26 4.80
C LYS A 84 -1.36 11.13 3.62
N HIS A 85 -2.04 10.57 2.62
CA HIS A 85 -2.34 11.27 1.36
C HIS A 85 -3.65 12.05 1.38
N PHE A 86 -4.64 11.61 2.15
CA PHE A 86 -6.00 12.17 2.12
C PHE A 86 -6.45 12.73 3.48
N GLY A 87 -5.61 12.62 4.51
CA GLY A 87 -5.98 13.01 5.87
C GLY A 87 -6.98 12.03 6.51
N ILE A 88 -7.47 12.37 7.71
CA ILE A 88 -8.36 11.48 8.50
C ILE A 88 -9.64 11.13 7.72
N ILE A 89 -10.36 12.14 7.25
CA ILE A 89 -11.65 11.95 6.56
C ILE A 89 -11.44 11.20 5.25
N GLY A 90 -10.46 11.64 4.44
CA GLY A 90 -10.14 10.99 3.16
C GLY A 90 -9.62 9.57 3.34
N GLY A 91 -8.88 9.28 4.39
CA GLY A 91 -8.43 7.93 4.74
C GLY A 91 -9.59 7.00 5.09
N ILE A 92 -10.59 7.48 5.82
CA ILE A 92 -11.81 6.71 6.11
C ILE A 92 -12.58 6.42 4.81
N MET A 93 -12.77 7.41 3.94
CA MET A 93 -13.42 7.24 2.65
C MET A 93 -12.67 6.26 1.75
N PHE A 94 -11.34 6.36 1.70
CA PHE A 94 -10.48 5.45 0.96
C PHE A 94 -10.61 4.01 1.46
N SER A 95 -10.61 3.81 2.78
CA SER A 95 -10.82 2.49 3.40
C SER A 95 -12.19 1.91 3.08
N ALA A 96 -13.25 2.73 3.13
CA ALA A 96 -14.60 2.33 2.75
C ALA A 96 -14.68 1.95 1.26
N PHE A 97 -14.02 2.70 0.38
CA PHE A 97 -13.96 2.42 -1.05
C PHE A 97 -13.26 1.07 -1.34
N LEU A 98 -12.13 0.80 -0.68
CA LEU A 98 -11.43 -0.48 -0.79
C LEU A 98 -12.31 -1.63 -0.27
N GLY A 99 -12.98 -1.44 0.87
CA GLY A 99 -13.90 -2.43 1.42
C GLY A 99 -15.06 -2.75 0.46
N MET A 100 -15.66 -1.75 -0.17
CA MET A 100 -16.67 -1.95 -1.21
C MET A 100 -16.12 -2.73 -2.40
N GLY A 101 -14.92 -2.42 -2.86
CA GLY A 101 -14.26 -3.14 -3.93
C GLY A 101 -14.11 -4.64 -3.61
N VAL A 102 -13.67 -4.97 -2.41
CA VAL A 102 -13.55 -6.37 -1.94
C VAL A 102 -14.91 -7.07 -1.95
N VAL A 103 -15.98 -6.42 -1.47
CA VAL A 103 -17.32 -6.99 -1.45
C VAL A 103 -17.86 -7.23 -2.87
N ILE A 104 -17.68 -6.26 -3.78
CA ILE A 104 -18.10 -6.40 -5.18
C ILE A 104 -17.37 -7.58 -5.84
N LEU A 105 -16.05 -7.67 -5.68
CA LEU A 105 -15.26 -8.76 -6.24
C LEU A 105 -15.66 -10.12 -5.66
N ARG A 106 -15.89 -10.20 -4.35
CA ARG A 106 -16.42 -11.41 -3.71
C ARG A 106 -17.74 -11.84 -4.35
N ASN A 107 -18.66 -10.91 -4.57
CA ASN A 107 -19.95 -11.22 -5.20
C ASN A 107 -19.76 -11.69 -6.66
N LEU A 108 -18.83 -11.07 -7.41
CA LEU A 108 -18.49 -11.52 -8.76
C LEU A 108 -17.94 -12.95 -8.79
N VAL A 109 -17.11 -13.34 -7.82
CA VAL A 109 -16.64 -14.73 -7.67
C VAL A 109 -17.83 -15.68 -7.48
N PHE A 110 -18.81 -15.32 -6.67
CA PHE A 110 -20.02 -16.15 -6.50
C PHE A 110 -20.85 -16.26 -7.77
N LEU A 111 -21.02 -15.17 -8.50
CA LEU A 111 -21.79 -15.14 -9.75
C LEU A 111 -21.10 -15.90 -10.89
N SER A 112 -19.77 -15.99 -10.87
CA SER A 112 -19.00 -16.65 -11.94
C SER A 112 -18.91 -18.17 -11.81
N ARG A 113 -19.47 -18.80 -10.77
CA ARG A 113 -19.35 -20.25 -10.47
C ARG A 113 -19.82 -21.18 -11.60
N GLY A 114 -20.63 -20.70 -12.53
CA GLY A 114 -21.07 -21.49 -13.69
C GLY A 114 -20.05 -21.56 -14.84
N ASN A 115 -19.00 -20.72 -14.82
CA ASN A 115 -17.99 -20.65 -15.87
C ASN A 115 -16.58 -20.70 -15.26
N VAL A 116 -15.87 -21.80 -15.53
CA VAL A 116 -14.53 -22.05 -14.94
C VAL A 116 -13.55 -20.93 -15.26
N PHE A 117 -13.52 -20.44 -16.50
CA PHE A 117 -12.61 -19.37 -16.91
C PHE A 117 -12.90 -18.08 -16.13
N MET A 118 -14.18 -17.66 -16.07
CA MET A 118 -14.58 -16.47 -15.32
C MET A 118 -14.31 -16.62 -13.82
N THR A 119 -14.49 -17.81 -13.26
CA THR A 119 -14.16 -18.08 -11.85
C THR A 119 -12.67 -17.90 -11.58
N ILE A 120 -11.79 -18.43 -12.44
CA ILE A 120 -10.34 -18.28 -12.28
C ILE A 120 -9.94 -16.80 -12.34
N VAL A 121 -10.44 -16.06 -13.34
CA VAL A 121 -10.13 -14.63 -13.49
C VAL A 121 -10.61 -13.82 -12.30
N THR A 122 -11.88 -13.99 -11.88
CA THR A 122 -12.44 -13.23 -10.75
C THR A 122 -11.77 -13.59 -9.41
N CYS A 123 -11.42 -14.87 -9.19
CA CYS A 123 -10.64 -15.28 -8.02
C CYS A 123 -9.25 -14.64 -8.01
N SER A 124 -8.56 -14.61 -9.14
CA SER A 124 -7.22 -14.00 -9.24
C SER A 124 -7.27 -12.50 -8.91
N ILE A 125 -8.26 -11.78 -9.45
CA ILE A 125 -8.46 -10.35 -9.15
C ILE A 125 -8.83 -10.16 -7.67
N TYR A 126 -9.69 -11.02 -7.11
CA TYR A 126 -10.07 -10.97 -5.69
C TYR A 126 -8.85 -11.13 -4.77
N PHE A 127 -7.98 -12.11 -5.03
CA PHE A 127 -6.76 -12.29 -4.25
C PHE A 127 -5.78 -11.10 -4.39
N LYS A 128 -5.65 -10.53 -5.58
CA LYS A 128 -4.87 -9.30 -5.76
C LYS A 128 -5.46 -8.15 -4.94
N MET A 129 -6.78 -7.98 -4.94
CA MET A 129 -7.44 -6.94 -4.15
C MET A 129 -7.25 -7.12 -2.65
N LEU A 130 -7.20 -8.35 -2.13
CA LEU A 130 -6.85 -8.60 -0.73
C LEU A 130 -5.40 -8.19 -0.41
N ALA A 131 -4.47 -8.36 -1.35
CA ALA A 131 -3.10 -7.92 -1.16
C ALA A 131 -2.97 -6.39 -1.06
N VAL A 132 -3.89 -5.63 -1.66
CA VAL A 132 -3.96 -4.15 -1.56
C VAL A 132 -4.17 -3.67 -0.13
N ILE A 133 -4.81 -4.49 0.73
CA ILE A 133 -4.96 -4.17 2.16
C ILE A 133 -3.60 -4.04 2.83
N LEU A 134 -2.62 -4.82 2.39
CA LEU A 134 -1.26 -4.77 2.93
C LEU A 134 -0.44 -3.66 2.27
N LYS A 135 -0.57 -3.51 0.94
CA LYS A 135 0.15 -2.48 0.20
C LYS A 135 -0.72 -2.00 -0.98
N PRO A 136 -1.31 -0.77 -0.91
CA PRO A 136 -2.21 -0.28 -1.96
C PRO A 136 -1.59 -0.28 -3.35
N SER A 137 -0.31 -0.02 -3.45
CA SER A 137 0.43 0.00 -4.71
C SER A 137 0.50 -1.36 -5.43
N ILE A 138 0.23 -2.48 -4.73
CA ILE A 138 0.16 -3.83 -5.34
C ILE A 138 -1.03 -4.01 -6.28
N LEU A 139 -2.06 -3.15 -6.20
CA LEU A 139 -3.24 -3.26 -7.07
C LEU A 139 -2.86 -3.32 -8.55
N PHE A 140 -1.81 -2.63 -8.92
CA PHE A 140 -1.36 -2.47 -10.29
C PHE A 140 -0.12 -3.31 -10.64
N ALA A 141 0.45 -4.03 -9.68
CA ALA A 141 1.56 -4.95 -9.91
C ALA A 141 1.04 -6.36 -10.26
#